data_cf407dcdb6d4f487bfd5ecfe9dc63d81
#
_entry.id   cf407dcdb6d4f487bfd5ecfe9dc63d81
#
_cell.length_a   1.000
_cell.length_b   1.000
_cell.length_c   1.000
_cell.angle_alpha   90.00
_cell.angle_beta   90.00
_cell.angle_gamma   90.00
#
_symmetry.space_group_name_H-M   'P 1'
#
loop_
_entity.id
_entity.type
_entity.pdbx_description
1 polymer ?
#
loop_
_entity_poly.entity_id
_entity_poly.type
_entity_poly.pdbx_seq_one_letter_code
_entity_poly.pdbx_strand_id
1 'polypeptide(L)'
;MIPLEQEPAFALHRKPYKENNYLIDIFSLNFGLFRASARIQQKKTHRKTRNYAPFLLLQISGQRKGELASLWQAEVQSDFTPCPARLLHAHYLNEILLGLLPPDDPAPAVFHQYLLALQRVDASALRQVEYILLTHLGLLPEAAHHAEFYRLDFTDEIAVLRPDSHGYSGQNIERLLHHDPDWQNPETRQLLQSLIHFYSQRRADTKRTAVALRQLLHKDRT
;
A
#
# COMPACT_ATOMS: atom_id res chain seq x y z
N MET A 1 17.94 17.09 6.99
CA MET A 1 17.68 17.08 5.53
C MET A 1 18.23 15.77 4.99
N ILE A 2 17.38 14.94 4.40
CA ILE A 2 17.75 13.58 3.97
C ILE A 2 17.82 13.60 2.44
N PRO A 3 18.98 13.31 1.83
CA PRO A 3 19.08 13.18 0.38
C PRO A 3 18.38 11.91 -0.11
N LEU A 4 17.79 11.99 -1.27
CA LEU A 4 17.29 10.86 -2.06
C LEU A 4 18.20 10.77 -3.29
N GLU A 5 19.01 9.73 -3.35
CA GLU A 5 19.97 9.53 -4.43
C GLU A 5 19.67 8.25 -5.18
N GLN A 6 19.17 8.40 -6.42
CA GLN A 6 18.86 7.25 -7.27
C GLN A 6 17.96 6.20 -6.57
N GLU A 7 16.98 6.65 -5.79
CA GLU A 7 16.12 5.80 -4.99
C GLU A 7 15.09 5.08 -5.83
N PRO A 8 15.00 3.72 -5.78
CA PRO A 8 13.95 2.97 -6.47
C PRO A 8 12.59 3.26 -5.86
N ALA A 9 11.62 3.64 -6.69
CA ALA A 9 10.31 4.05 -6.22
C ALA A 9 9.19 3.86 -7.25
N PHE A 10 7.95 3.79 -6.76
CA PHE A 10 6.73 3.90 -7.53
C PHE A 10 5.94 5.14 -7.13
N ALA A 11 5.35 5.85 -8.09
CA ALA A 11 4.32 6.82 -7.82
C ALA A 11 2.98 6.07 -7.70
N LEU A 12 2.39 6.03 -6.51
CA LEU A 12 1.10 5.36 -6.31
C LEU A 12 -0.08 6.25 -6.71
N HIS A 13 0.02 7.54 -6.40
CA HIS A 13 -1.00 8.54 -6.73
C HIS A 13 -0.34 9.90 -6.99
N ARG A 14 -0.96 10.71 -7.86
CA ARG A 14 -0.54 12.09 -8.11
C ARG A 14 -1.74 13.00 -8.29
N LYS A 15 -1.61 14.24 -7.83
CA LYS A 15 -2.60 15.29 -8.04
C LYS A 15 -1.93 16.63 -8.37
N PRO A 16 -2.56 17.47 -9.19
CA PRO A 16 -2.06 18.83 -9.44
C PRO A 16 -1.89 19.60 -8.12
N TYR A 17 -0.82 20.37 -8.01
CA TYR A 17 -0.49 21.16 -6.83
C TYR A 17 0.24 22.44 -7.26
N LYS A 18 -0.33 23.61 -7.02
CA LYS A 18 0.17 24.91 -7.50
C LYS A 18 0.42 24.92 -9.02
N GLU A 19 0.87 26.05 -9.55
CA GLU A 19 1.25 26.13 -10.96
C GLU A 19 2.43 25.21 -11.28
N ASN A 20 2.26 24.32 -12.24
CA ASN A 20 3.28 23.39 -12.77
C ASN A 20 3.90 22.41 -11.76
N ASN A 21 3.31 22.19 -10.59
CA ASN A 21 3.75 21.18 -9.64
C ASN A 21 2.69 20.08 -9.49
N TYR A 22 3.18 18.91 -9.11
CA TYR A 22 2.34 17.79 -8.67
C TYR A 22 2.71 17.41 -7.24
N LEU A 23 1.71 17.05 -6.46
CA LEU A 23 1.86 16.35 -5.21
C LEU A 23 1.71 14.86 -5.51
N ILE A 24 2.69 14.07 -5.09
CA ILE A 24 2.84 12.68 -5.47
C ILE A 24 3.02 11.86 -4.21
N ASP A 25 2.22 10.82 -4.07
CA ASP A 25 2.42 9.82 -3.04
C ASP A 25 3.37 8.76 -3.60
N ILE A 26 4.57 8.67 -3.01
CA ILE A 26 5.69 7.83 -3.43
C ILE A 26 5.81 6.65 -2.48
N PHE A 27 5.93 5.44 -3.04
CA PHE A 27 6.36 4.25 -2.32
C PHE A 27 7.76 3.88 -2.79
N SER A 28 8.74 3.99 -1.91
CA SER A 28 10.14 3.72 -2.20
C SER A 28 10.68 2.52 -1.44
N LEU A 29 11.75 1.95 -1.95
CA LEU A 29 12.37 0.75 -1.38
C LEU A 29 12.92 1.01 0.02
N ASN A 30 13.67 2.11 0.20
CA ASN A 30 14.44 2.36 1.42
C ASN A 30 13.77 3.37 2.38
N PHE A 31 12.78 4.14 1.93
CA PHE A 31 12.12 5.17 2.75
C PHE A 31 10.62 4.94 2.94
N GLY A 32 10.07 3.82 2.43
CA GLY A 32 8.65 3.50 2.55
C GLY A 32 7.74 4.49 1.81
N LEU A 33 6.58 4.76 2.39
CA LEU A 33 5.56 5.65 1.81
C LEU A 33 5.79 7.08 2.28
N PHE A 34 5.98 8.02 1.33
CA PHE A 34 6.09 9.45 1.64
C PHE A 34 5.47 10.33 0.56
N ARG A 35 5.24 11.58 0.89
CA ARG A 35 4.71 12.56 -0.04
C ARG A 35 5.81 13.44 -0.62
N ALA A 36 5.76 13.66 -1.93
CA ALA A 36 6.72 14.47 -2.65
C ALA A 36 6.03 15.54 -3.52
N SER A 37 6.72 16.65 -3.73
CA SER A 37 6.39 17.61 -4.76
C SER A 37 7.40 17.50 -5.90
N ALA A 38 6.91 17.56 -7.13
CA ALA A 38 7.77 17.58 -8.31
C ALA A 38 7.27 18.62 -9.31
N ARG A 39 8.19 19.42 -9.85
CA ARG A 39 7.88 20.35 -10.93
C ARG A 39 7.92 19.62 -12.25
N ILE A 40 6.80 19.62 -12.98
CA ILE A 40 6.76 19.12 -14.35
C ILE A 40 7.07 20.27 -15.28
N GLN A 41 8.26 20.26 -15.89
CA GLN A 41 8.57 21.19 -16.95
C GLN A 41 7.72 20.82 -18.19
N GLN A 42 6.82 21.72 -18.55
CA GLN A 42 6.08 21.64 -19.82
C GLN A 42 7.03 21.89 -20.99
N LYS A 43 7.89 20.94 -21.34
CA LYS A 43 8.46 20.91 -22.68
C LYS A 43 7.47 20.24 -23.60
N LYS A 44 7.28 20.82 -24.81
CA LYS A 44 6.28 20.49 -25.84
C LYS A 44 6.23 19.04 -26.37
N THR A 45 6.78 18.08 -25.65
CA THR A 45 6.73 16.67 -25.99
C THR A 45 6.08 15.89 -24.83
N HIS A 46 5.04 15.16 -25.14
CA HIS A 46 4.22 14.34 -24.23
C HIS A 46 4.98 13.35 -23.32
N ARG A 47 6.29 13.23 -23.48
CA ARG A 47 7.15 12.28 -22.77
C ARG A 47 7.45 12.64 -21.31
N LYS A 48 7.41 13.92 -20.92
CA LYS A 48 7.79 14.36 -19.56
C LYS A 48 6.66 14.33 -18.52
N THR A 49 5.40 14.35 -18.94
CA THR A 49 4.26 14.18 -18.05
C THR A 49 4.08 12.76 -17.55
N ARG A 50 4.74 11.77 -18.16
CA ARG A 50 4.69 10.35 -17.79
C ARG A 50 5.59 9.97 -16.62
N ASN A 51 6.55 10.80 -16.24
CA ASN A 51 7.58 10.42 -15.27
C ASN A 51 7.05 10.05 -13.88
N TYR A 52 5.83 10.46 -13.53
CA TYR A 52 5.20 10.13 -12.24
C TYR A 52 3.84 9.45 -12.44
N ALA A 53 3.67 8.73 -13.56
CA ALA A 53 2.47 7.92 -13.74
C ALA A 53 2.53 6.68 -12.81
N PRO A 54 1.38 6.19 -12.33
CA PRO A 54 1.34 4.92 -11.61
C PRO A 54 1.94 3.78 -12.45
N PHE A 55 2.42 2.76 -11.75
CA PHE A 55 2.96 1.51 -12.32
C PHE A 55 4.30 1.65 -13.07
N LEU A 56 4.94 2.81 -12.99
CA LEU A 56 6.31 2.98 -13.46
C LEU A 56 7.29 2.73 -12.30
N LEU A 57 8.25 1.85 -12.50
CA LEU A 57 9.42 1.79 -11.63
C LEU A 57 10.32 2.96 -11.98
N LEU A 58 10.54 3.83 -11.03
CA LEU A 58 11.30 5.05 -11.15
C LEU A 58 12.60 4.95 -10.35
N GLN A 59 13.62 5.64 -10.83
CA GLN A 59 14.78 6.01 -10.04
C GLN A 59 14.68 7.51 -9.78
N ILE A 60 14.45 7.86 -8.51
CA ILE A 60 14.18 9.24 -8.13
C ILE A 60 15.38 9.86 -7.40
N SER A 61 15.61 11.15 -7.65
CA SER A 61 16.56 11.96 -6.87
C SER A 61 15.88 13.23 -6.38
N GLY A 62 16.21 13.58 -5.15
CA GLY A 62 15.52 14.67 -4.47
C GLY A 62 16.06 14.92 -3.08
N GLN A 63 15.27 15.62 -2.29
CA GLN A 63 15.60 15.97 -0.92
C GLN A 63 14.36 15.98 -0.06
N ARG A 64 14.46 15.39 1.13
CA ARG A 64 13.40 15.47 2.14
C ARG A 64 13.68 16.52 3.17
N LYS A 65 12.67 17.38 3.41
CA LYS A 65 12.66 18.36 4.49
C LYS A 65 11.32 18.27 5.21
N GLY A 66 11.30 17.62 6.37
CA GLY A 66 10.06 17.31 7.08
C GLY A 66 9.19 16.30 6.33
N GLU A 67 7.87 16.52 6.30
CA GLU A 67 6.86 15.60 5.72
C GLU A 67 6.81 15.62 4.18
N LEU A 68 7.43 16.60 3.52
CA LEU A 68 7.38 16.76 2.07
C LEU A 68 8.77 16.69 1.45
N ALA A 69 8.93 15.76 0.50
CA ALA A 69 10.12 15.71 -0.34
C ALA A 69 9.98 16.64 -1.55
N SER A 70 11.11 17.14 -2.05
CA SER A 70 11.21 17.84 -3.32
C SER A 70 12.01 16.99 -4.30
N LEU A 71 11.39 16.55 -5.38
CA LEU A 71 12.03 15.75 -6.42
C LEU A 71 12.42 16.63 -7.58
N TRP A 72 13.69 16.52 -8.01
CA TRP A 72 14.20 17.22 -9.21
C TRP A 72 14.51 16.30 -10.38
N GLN A 73 14.62 14.98 -10.11
CA GLN A 73 14.87 13.97 -11.15
C GLN A 73 14.03 12.73 -10.90
N ALA A 74 13.50 12.16 -11.98
CA ALA A 74 12.88 10.85 -11.99
C ALA A 74 13.14 10.21 -13.37
N GLU A 75 13.76 9.04 -13.35
CA GLU A 75 14.05 8.24 -14.54
C GLU A 75 13.23 6.97 -14.52
N VAL A 76 12.55 6.70 -15.63
CA VAL A 76 11.76 5.46 -15.77
C VAL A 76 12.72 4.31 -16.05
N GLN A 77 12.76 3.35 -15.14
CA GLN A 77 13.53 2.12 -15.27
C GLN A 77 12.72 1.03 -15.98
N SER A 78 11.44 0.91 -15.62
CA SER A 78 10.54 -0.07 -16.23
C SER A 78 9.10 0.43 -16.22
N ASP A 79 8.31 0.00 -17.21
CA ASP A 79 6.89 0.32 -17.35
C ASP A 79 6.08 -0.96 -17.15
N PHE A 80 5.34 -1.02 -16.04
CA PHE A 80 4.45 -2.12 -15.67
C PHE A 80 2.98 -1.74 -15.84
N THR A 81 2.68 -0.73 -16.67
CA THR A 81 1.29 -0.30 -16.91
C THR A 81 0.46 -1.49 -17.39
N PRO A 82 -0.56 -1.94 -16.62
CA PRO A 82 -1.32 -3.12 -16.96
C PRO A 82 -2.21 -2.87 -18.18
N CYS A 83 -2.60 -3.97 -18.84
CA CYS A 83 -3.66 -3.89 -19.87
C CYS A 83 -5.00 -3.42 -19.23
N PRO A 84 -5.90 -2.84 -20.03
CA PRO A 84 -7.16 -2.26 -19.51
C PRO A 84 -7.98 -3.21 -18.63
N ALA A 85 -8.02 -4.50 -18.96
CA ALA A 85 -8.75 -5.52 -18.20
C ALA A 85 -8.20 -5.73 -16.77
N ARG A 86 -6.92 -5.42 -16.53
CA ARG A 86 -6.24 -5.60 -15.23
C ARG A 86 -5.99 -4.29 -14.49
N LEU A 87 -6.34 -3.16 -15.10
CA LEU A 87 -6.04 -1.83 -14.56
C LEU A 87 -6.67 -1.59 -13.18
N LEU A 88 -7.92 -2.01 -12.97
CA LEU A 88 -8.59 -1.88 -11.68
C LEU A 88 -7.90 -2.69 -10.58
N HIS A 89 -7.41 -3.89 -10.90
CA HIS A 89 -6.67 -4.71 -9.95
C HIS A 89 -5.35 -4.06 -9.52
N ALA A 90 -4.64 -3.45 -10.46
CA ALA A 90 -3.41 -2.72 -10.12
C ALA A 90 -3.69 -1.44 -9.31
N HIS A 91 -4.75 -0.71 -9.61
CA HIS A 91 -5.19 0.42 -8.78
C HIS A 91 -5.59 0.00 -7.38
N TYR A 92 -6.26 -1.14 -7.23
CA TYR A 92 -6.58 -1.71 -5.92
C TYR A 92 -5.30 -1.93 -5.08
N LEU A 93 -4.20 -2.43 -5.69
CA LEU A 93 -2.92 -2.55 -4.98
C LEU A 93 -2.41 -1.18 -4.49
N ASN A 94 -2.49 -0.15 -5.34
CA ASN A 94 -2.11 1.21 -4.91
C ASN A 94 -2.97 1.71 -3.74
N GLU A 95 -4.26 1.44 -3.77
CA GLU A 95 -5.20 1.88 -2.72
C GLU A 95 -4.90 1.22 -1.37
N ILE A 96 -4.64 -0.10 -1.34
CA ILE A 96 -4.32 -0.78 -0.08
C ILE A 96 -2.96 -0.35 0.48
N LEU A 97 -1.96 -0.11 -0.36
CA LEU A 97 -0.67 0.43 0.07
C LEU A 97 -0.83 1.84 0.66
N LEU A 98 -1.53 2.74 -0.04
CA LEU A 98 -1.82 4.10 0.45
C LEU A 98 -2.68 4.10 1.72
N GLY A 99 -3.60 3.16 1.80
CA GLY A 99 -4.52 3.00 2.92
C GLY A 99 -3.84 2.47 4.18
N LEU A 100 -2.95 1.50 4.06
CA LEU A 100 -2.44 0.71 5.19
C LEU A 100 -0.98 0.99 5.56
N LEU A 101 -0.09 1.30 4.61
CA LEU A 101 1.30 1.57 4.97
C LEU A 101 1.44 2.85 5.81
N PRO A 102 2.16 2.80 6.93
CA PRO A 102 2.55 4.00 7.66
C PRO A 102 3.46 4.88 6.79
N PRO A 103 3.37 6.20 6.91
CA PRO A 103 4.38 7.08 6.32
C PRO A 103 5.76 6.80 6.93
N ASP A 104 6.79 6.88 6.09
CA ASP A 104 8.20 6.84 6.51
C ASP A 104 8.63 5.52 7.18
N ASP A 105 7.91 4.45 6.89
CA ASP A 105 8.21 3.11 7.35
C ASP A 105 8.69 2.25 6.17
N PRO A 106 9.99 1.93 6.09
CA PRO A 106 10.52 1.09 5.01
C PRO A 106 9.91 -0.30 5.02
N ALA A 107 9.37 -0.71 3.87
CA ALA A 107 8.72 -2.00 3.70
C ALA A 107 9.28 -2.76 2.48
N PRO A 108 10.57 -3.16 2.47
CA PRO A 108 11.22 -3.71 1.29
C PRO A 108 10.57 -5.02 0.80
N ALA A 109 10.10 -5.87 1.69
CA ALA A 109 9.37 -7.09 1.31
C ALA A 109 8.07 -6.76 0.56
N VAL A 110 7.31 -5.77 1.03
CA VAL A 110 6.09 -5.29 0.36
C VAL A 110 6.43 -4.66 -0.98
N PHE A 111 7.52 -3.87 -1.06
CA PHE A 111 7.98 -3.24 -2.30
C PHE A 111 8.30 -4.28 -3.38
N HIS A 112 9.09 -5.30 -3.04
CA HIS A 112 9.43 -6.36 -3.98
C HIS A 112 8.21 -7.18 -4.40
N GLN A 113 7.31 -7.49 -3.46
CA GLN A 113 6.09 -8.23 -3.78
C GLN A 113 5.15 -7.41 -4.68
N TYR A 114 5.03 -6.11 -4.46
CA TYR A 114 4.28 -5.20 -5.33
C TYR A 114 4.86 -5.17 -6.74
N LEU A 115 6.18 -5.05 -6.88
CA LEU A 115 6.87 -5.10 -8.18
C LEU A 115 6.60 -6.42 -8.91
N LEU A 116 6.69 -7.57 -8.22
CA LEU A 116 6.37 -8.88 -8.81
C LEU A 116 4.90 -8.99 -9.22
N ALA A 117 4.00 -8.45 -8.41
CA ALA A 117 2.58 -8.46 -8.70
C ALA A 117 2.23 -7.64 -9.95
N LEU A 118 2.88 -6.51 -10.17
CA LEU A 118 2.66 -5.68 -11.36
C LEU A 118 3.05 -6.38 -12.67
N GLN A 119 3.96 -7.36 -12.64
CA GLN A 119 4.34 -8.13 -13.83
C GLN A 119 3.21 -9.05 -14.32
N ARG A 120 2.32 -9.50 -13.44
CA ARG A 120 1.26 -10.48 -13.75
C ARG A 120 -0.14 -9.91 -13.57
N VAL A 121 -0.38 -9.19 -12.49
CA VAL A 121 -1.68 -8.62 -12.07
C VAL A 121 -2.80 -9.67 -12.16
N ASP A 122 -2.58 -10.84 -11.57
CA ASP A 122 -3.57 -11.92 -11.45
C ASP A 122 -4.06 -12.07 -9.99
N ALA A 123 -5.07 -12.91 -9.79
CA ALA A 123 -5.67 -13.11 -8.47
C ALA A 123 -4.67 -13.56 -7.41
N SER A 124 -3.75 -14.46 -7.75
CA SER A 124 -2.70 -14.94 -6.82
C SER A 124 -1.72 -13.84 -6.47
N ALA A 125 -1.30 -13.03 -7.44
CA ALA A 125 -0.39 -11.91 -7.21
C ALA A 125 -1.00 -10.87 -6.26
N LEU A 126 -2.31 -10.58 -6.40
CA LEU A 126 -3.00 -9.68 -5.48
C LEU A 126 -2.98 -10.24 -4.03
N ARG A 127 -3.33 -11.53 -3.87
CA ARG A 127 -3.32 -12.20 -2.55
C ARG A 127 -1.96 -12.18 -1.89
N GLN A 128 -0.89 -12.37 -2.68
CA GLN A 128 0.48 -12.30 -2.19
C GLN A 128 0.84 -10.90 -1.65
N VAL A 129 0.45 -9.83 -2.34
CA VAL A 129 0.66 -8.47 -1.84
C VAL A 129 -0.13 -8.22 -0.56
N GLU A 130 -1.41 -8.59 -0.52
CA GLU A 130 -2.24 -8.45 0.68
C GLU A 130 -1.65 -9.17 1.88
N TYR A 131 -1.22 -10.41 1.68
CA TYR A 131 -0.61 -11.22 2.72
C TYR A 131 0.70 -10.62 3.25
N ILE A 132 1.64 -10.26 2.37
CA ILE A 132 2.92 -9.67 2.77
C ILE A 132 2.71 -8.31 3.44
N LEU A 133 1.74 -7.52 2.98
CA LEU A 133 1.37 -6.25 3.61
C LEU A 133 0.83 -6.46 5.03
N LEU A 134 -0.12 -7.39 5.22
CA LEU A 134 -0.67 -7.70 6.54
C LEU A 134 0.39 -8.29 7.48
N THR A 135 1.28 -9.14 6.96
CA THR A 135 2.42 -9.69 7.71
C THR A 135 3.38 -8.58 8.17
N HIS A 136 3.76 -7.68 7.26
CA HIS A 136 4.64 -6.55 7.57
C HIS A 136 4.06 -5.65 8.67
N LEU A 137 2.74 -5.48 8.66
CA LEU A 137 2.03 -4.64 9.63
C LEU A 137 1.68 -5.37 10.94
N GLY A 138 1.95 -6.68 11.04
CA GLY A 138 1.55 -7.48 12.21
C GLY A 138 0.02 -7.60 12.36
N LEU A 139 -0.72 -7.60 11.24
CA LEU A 139 -2.19 -7.57 11.22
C LEU A 139 -2.82 -8.92 10.83
N LEU A 140 -2.02 -9.98 10.69
CA LEU A 140 -2.57 -11.33 10.56
C LEU A 140 -3.13 -11.77 11.91
N PRO A 141 -4.33 -12.38 11.94
CA PRO A 141 -4.94 -12.82 13.19
C PRO A 141 -4.20 -14.03 13.76
N GLU A 142 -4.10 -14.08 15.08
CA GLU A 142 -3.57 -15.25 15.79
C GLU A 142 -4.67 -16.31 15.97
N ALA A 143 -4.29 -17.58 15.88
CA ALA A 143 -5.14 -18.72 16.24
C ALA A 143 -4.70 -19.24 17.62
N ALA A 144 -5.51 -19.04 18.65
CA ALA A 144 -5.17 -19.38 20.03
C ALA A 144 -5.09 -20.90 20.30
N HIS A 145 -5.81 -21.74 19.54
CA HIS A 145 -5.89 -23.19 19.69
C HIS A 145 -6.08 -23.86 18.34
N HIS A 146 -5.61 -25.10 18.20
CA HIS A 146 -5.94 -25.91 17.02
C HIS A 146 -7.43 -26.24 16.99
N ALA A 147 -8.08 -25.96 15.88
CA ALA A 147 -9.48 -26.27 15.64
C ALA A 147 -9.69 -26.74 14.19
N GLU A 148 -10.74 -27.52 13.99
CA GLU A 148 -11.10 -27.99 12.64
C GLU A 148 -11.61 -26.83 11.77
N PHE A 149 -12.34 -25.88 12.38
CA PHE A 149 -12.81 -24.67 11.72
C PHE A 149 -12.63 -23.46 12.61
N TYR A 150 -12.51 -22.28 11.97
CA TYR A 150 -12.42 -21.00 12.63
C TYR A 150 -13.42 -19.99 12.09
N ARG A 151 -13.98 -19.19 12.96
CA ARG A 151 -14.69 -17.97 12.63
C ARG A 151 -13.75 -16.77 12.80
N LEU A 152 -13.77 -15.84 11.82
CA LEU A 152 -13.11 -14.55 11.92
C LEU A 152 -14.04 -13.56 12.62
N ASP A 153 -13.66 -13.14 13.81
CA ASP A 153 -14.34 -12.10 14.57
C ASP A 153 -13.50 -10.81 14.55
N PHE A 154 -14.17 -9.69 14.54
CA PHE A 154 -13.56 -8.38 14.63
C PHE A 154 -13.91 -7.75 15.96
N THR A 155 -12.88 -7.50 16.77
CA THR A 155 -13.00 -6.68 17.98
C THR A 155 -12.77 -5.20 17.63
N ASP A 156 -12.80 -4.32 18.65
CA ASP A 156 -12.61 -2.89 18.40
C ASP A 156 -11.25 -2.54 17.79
N GLU A 157 -10.23 -3.36 17.90
CA GLU A 157 -8.88 -3.04 17.40
C GLU A 157 -8.25 -4.10 16.52
N ILE A 158 -8.61 -5.37 16.69
CA ILE A 158 -7.95 -6.49 16.02
C ILE A 158 -8.94 -7.51 15.45
N ALA A 159 -8.49 -8.23 14.44
CA ALA A 159 -9.12 -9.43 13.94
C ALA A 159 -8.66 -10.65 14.74
N VAL A 160 -9.57 -11.54 15.13
CA VAL A 160 -9.30 -12.72 15.95
C VAL A 160 -9.93 -13.95 15.31
N LEU A 161 -9.19 -15.06 15.27
CA LEU A 161 -9.71 -16.37 14.88
C LEU A 161 -10.20 -17.13 16.10
N ARG A 162 -11.48 -17.48 16.13
CA ARG A 162 -12.09 -18.26 17.20
C ARG A 162 -12.51 -19.63 16.67
N PRO A 163 -12.24 -20.72 17.44
CA PRO A 163 -12.76 -22.03 17.09
C PRO A 163 -14.29 -22.01 16.87
N ASP A 164 -14.76 -22.68 15.84
CA ASP A 164 -16.18 -22.78 15.51
C ASP A 164 -16.50 -24.16 14.90
N SER A 165 -17.76 -24.47 14.71
CA SER A 165 -18.23 -25.70 14.07
C SER A 165 -18.18 -25.61 12.52
N HIS A 166 -18.03 -24.41 11.97
CA HIS A 166 -17.96 -24.14 10.53
C HIS A 166 -17.25 -22.81 10.29
N GLY A 167 -16.78 -22.58 9.05
CA GLY A 167 -16.09 -21.36 8.68
C GLY A 167 -14.80 -21.64 7.90
N TYR A 168 -13.72 -20.97 8.26
CA TYR A 168 -12.41 -21.18 7.64
C TYR A 168 -11.80 -22.50 8.12
N SER A 169 -11.35 -23.35 7.21
CA SER A 169 -10.68 -24.61 7.52
C SER A 169 -9.42 -24.39 8.36
N GLY A 170 -9.28 -25.15 9.45
CA GLY A 170 -8.09 -25.12 10.30
C GLY A 170 -6.81 -25.37 9.52
N GLN A 171 -6.81 -26.35 8.61
CA GLN A 171 -5.67 -26.63 7.76
C GLN A 171 -5.25 -25.43 6.89
N ASN A 172 -6.22 -24.69 6.33
CA ASN A 172 -5.94 -23.52 5.53
C ASN A 172 -5.38 -22.35 6.40
N ILE A 173 -5.91 -22.18 7.61
CA ILE A 173 -5.41 -21.19 8.56
C ILE A 173 -3.96 -21.54 8.99
N GLU A 174 -3.68 -22.79 9.32
CA GLU A 174 -2.33 -23.23 9.67
C GLU A 174 -1.33 -22.98 8.54
N ARG A 175 -1.67 -23.32 7.30
CA ARG A 175 -0.83 -23.03 6.14
C ARG A 175 -0.54 -21.54 6.00
N LEU A 176 -1.57 -20.70 6.16
CA LEU A 176 -1.41 -19.25 6.08
C LEU A 176 -0.50 -18.71 7.18
N LEU A 177 -0.64 -19.18 8.41
CA LEU A 177 0.18 -18.75 9.55
C LEU A 177 1.63 -19.28 9.47
N HIS A 178 1.85 -20.45 8.86
CA HIS A 178 3.18 -21.03 8.62
C HIS A 178 3.85 -20.56 7.32
N HIS A 179 3.36 -19.49 6.71
CA HIS A 179 3.91 -18.87 5.49
C HIS A 179 3.90 -19.78 4.25
N ASP A 180 2.96 -20.73 4.20
CA ASP A 180 2.71 -21.61 3.04
C ASP A 180 1.24 -21.54 2.55
N PRO A 181 0.67 -20.37 2.30
CA PRO A 181 -0.74 -20.25 1.92
C PRO A 181 -1.01 -20.78 0.52
N ASP A 182 -2.18 -21.39 0.36
CA ASP A 182 -2.70 -21.72 -0.97
C ASP A 182 -3.39 -20.50 -1.59
N TRP A 183 -2.71 -19.88 -2.56
CA TRP A 183 -3.18 -18.67 -3.24
C TRP A 183 -4.40 -18.88 -4.13
N GLN A 184 -4.73 -20.13 -4.46
CA GLN A 184 -5.92 -20.50 -5.25
C GLN A 184 -7.14 -20.78 -4.37
N ASN A 185 -6.94 -20.98 -3.06
CA ASN A 185 -8.00 -21.31 -2.14
C ASN A 185 -8.95 -20.12 -1.93
N PRO A 186 -10.27 -20.31 -2.18
CA PRO A 186 -11.27 -19.25 -1.96
C PRO A 186 -11.31 -18.72 -0.52
N GLU A 187 -11.07 -19.56 0.48
CA GLU A 187 -11.05 -19.16 1.89
C GLU A 187 -9.88 -18.21 2.18
N THR A 188 -8.68 -18.51 1.65
CA THR A 188 -7.52 -17.61 1.75
C THR A 188 -7.85 -16.24 1.18
N ARG A 189 -8.48 -16.22 0.00
CA ARG A 189 -8.94 -14.97 -0.61
C ARG A 189 -9.92 -14.21 0.28
N GLN A 190 -10.95 -14.90 0.76
CA GLN A 190 -12.00 -14.28 1.57
C GLN A 190 -11.43 -13.72 2.88
N LEU A 191 -10.56 -14.48 3.55
CA LEU A 191 -9.91 -14.06 4.78
C LEU A 191 -9.08 -12.79 4.58
N LEU A 192 -8.16 -12.79 3.61
CA LEU A 192 -7.30 -11.64 3.34
C LEU A 192 -8.11 -10.40 2.95
N GLN A 193 -9.14 -10.54 2.10
CA GLN A 193 -10.02 -9.44 1.74
C GLN A 193 -10.78 -8.88 2.95
N SER A 194 -11.26 -9.72 3.85
CA SER A 194 -11.96 -9.29 5.08
C SER A 194 -11.05 -8.50 5.99
N LEU A 195 -9.79 -8.94 6.15
CA LEU A 195 -8.76 -8.25 6.94
C LEU A 195 -8.41 -6.89 6.33
N ILE A 196 -8.11 -6.84 5.02
CA ILE A 196 -7.81 -5.59 4.30
C ILE A 196 -8.96 -4.60 4.44
N HIS A 197 -10.19 -5.05 4.25
CA HIS A 197 -11.37 -4.20 4.37
C HIS A 197 -11.51 -3.60 5.77
N PHE A 198 -11.44 -4.45 6.79
CA PHE A 198 -11.53 -4.03 8.19
C PHE A 198 -10.49 -2.97 8.55
N TYR A 199 -9.21 -3.25 8.28
CA TYR A 199 -8.12 -2.34 8.66
C TYR A 199 -8.07 -1.06 7.79
N SER A 200 -8.48 -1.13 6.52
CA SER A 200 -8.55 0.06 5.65
C SER A 200 -9.62 1.06 6.12
N GLN A 201 -10.78 0.59 6.54
CA GLN A 201 -11.85 1.46 7.06
C GLN A 201 -11.40 2.19 8.33
N ARG A 202 -10.82 1.48 9.27
CA ARG A 202 -10.37 2.06 10.55
C ARG A 202 -9.31 3.14 10.37
N ARG A 203 -8.35 2.90 9.49
CA ARG A 203 -7.31 3.89 9.23
C ARG A 203 -7.84 5.14 8.55
N ALA A 204 -8.88 5.00 7.72
CA ALA A 204 -9.59 6.14 7.15
C ALA A 204 -10.28 6.98 8.25
N ASP A 205 -10.91 6.33 9.22
CA ASP A 205 -11.57 7.00 10.35
C ASP A 205 -10.54 7.67 11.27
N THR A 206 -9.44 7.02 11.59
CA THR A 206 -8.35 7.60 12.38
C THR A 206 -7.73 8.83 11.70
N LYS A 207 -7.53 8.77 10.37
CA LYS A 207 -7.05 9.92 9.60
C LYS A 207 -8.04 11.08 9.62
N ARG A 208 -9.35 10.81 9.51
CA ARG A 208 -10.42 11.84 9.61
C ARG A 208 -10.45 12.48 10.98
N THR A 209 -10.36 11.69 12.05
CA THR A 209 -10.30 12.18 13.44
C THR A 209 -9.08 13.06 13.68
N ALA A 210 -7.90 12.65 13.20
CA ALA A 210 -6.66 13.44 13.32
C ALA A 210 -6.75 14.79 12.58
N VAL A 211 -7.37 14.81 11.40
CA VAL A 211 -7.61 16.05 10.65
C VAL A 211 -8.59 16.95 11.41
N ALA A 212 -9.69 16.40 11.94
CA ALA A 212 -10.66 17.13 12.71
C ALA A 212 -10.06 17.74 14.00
N LEU A 213 -9.24 16.96 14.72
CA LEU A 213 -8.51 17.44 15.90
C LEU A 213 -7.54 18.58 15.57
N ARG A 214 -6.77 18.48 14.49
CA ARG A 214 -5.88 19.56 14.03
C ARG A 214 -6.66 20.84 13.69
N GLN A 215 -7.83 20.73 13.08
CA GLN A 215 -8.70 21.88 12.77
C GLN A 215 -9.25 22.52 14.04
N LEU A 216 -9.62 21.75 15.06
CA LEU A 216 -10.09 22.27 16.35
C LEU A 216 -8.99 23.00 17.10
N LEU A 217 -7.78 22.42 17.19
CA LEU A 217 -6.61 23.04 17.85
C LEU A 217 -6.10 24.31 17.18
N HIS A 218 -6.38 24.50 15.86
CA HIS A 218 -6.09 25.77 15.19
C HIS A 218 -7.16 26.85 15.42
N LYS A 219 -8.39 26.46 15.72
CA LYS A 219 -9.49 27.40 16.00
C LYS A 219 -9.39 28.07 17.37
N ASP A 220 -8.75 27.39 18.33
CA ASP A 220 -8.56 27.92 19.71
C ASP A 220 -7.30 28.83 19.84
N ARG A 221 -6.60 29.13 18.73
CA ARG A 221 -5.44 30.01 18.67
C ARG A 221 -5.67 31.33 17.91
N THR A 222 -6.91 31.57 17.49
CA THR A 222 -7.35 32.85 16.85
C THR A 222 -8.41 33.51 17.70
#